data_715a697321fde359fbcc2c695b69326d
#
_entry.id   715a697321fde359fbcc2c695b69326d
#
_cell.length_a   1.000
_cell.length_b   1.000
_cell.length_c   1.000
_cell.angle_alpha   90.00
_cell.angle_beta   90.00
_cell.angle_gamma   90.00
#
_symmetry.space_group_name_H-M   'P 1'
#
loop_
_entity.id
_entity.type
_entity.pdbx_description
1 polymer ?
#
loop_
_entity_poly.entity_id
_entity_poly.type
_entity_poly.pdbx_seq_one_letter_code
_entity_poly.pdbx_strand_id
1 'polypeptide(L)'
;MVVPSIEMRLVLPNIDFLLATNEWYRLFSVSLVHAGLLHLGFNMYALMVLGSPLEAAFGKNKMLFIFFFSLLIGSLTSSYFASPSSYSVGASGAVFGLFGAIALVGKRIGTDTRSIYVVIGINFVIGFALGGVDWKAHLGGLIGGVIAAQLTLNKR
;
A
#
# COMPACT_ATOMS: atom_id res chain seq x y z
N MET A 1 28.14 8.73 -17.87
CA MET A 1 27.28 8.40 -16.69
C MET A 1 25.85 8.78 -17.05
N VAL A 2 24.96 7.81 -17.26
CA VAL A 2 23.54 8.10 -17.56
C VAL A 2 22.89 8.51 -16.24
N VAL A 3 22.40 9.76 -16.17
CA VAL A 3 21.64 10.23 -15.00
C VAL A 3 20.27 9.52 -15.04
N PRO A 4 19.90 8.73 -14.03
CA PRO A 4 18.58 8.12 -14.01
C PRO A 4 17.48 9.19 -14.09
N SER A 5 16.41 8.91 -14.83
CA SER A 5 15.23 9.79 -14.85
C SER A 5 14.71 10.00 -13.42
N ILE A 6 13.98 11.10 -13.19
CA ILE A 6 13.38 11.39 -11.87
C ILE A 6 12.54 10.19 -11.40
N GLU A 7 11.80 9.56 -12.32
CA GLU A 7 10.98 8.38 -12.02
C GLU A 7 11.82 7.22 -11.46
N MET A 8 12.98 6.94 -12.08
CA MET A 8 13.89 5.89 -11.60
C MET A 8 14.48 6.15 -10.22
N ARG A 9 14.49 7.39 -9.76
CA ARG A 9 14.91 7.75 -8.39
C ARG A 9 13.80 7.59 -7.35
N LEU A 10 12.54 7.49 -7.78
CA LEU A 10 11.38 7.41 -6.89
C LEU A 10 10.82 5.99 -6.75
N VAL A 11 11.12 5.09 -7.71
CA VAL A 11 10.68 3.68 -7.64
C VAL A 11 11.37 2.93 -6.51
N LEU A 12 10.72 1.89 -6.02
CA LEU A 12 11.22 1.08 -4.92
C LEU A 12 12.04 -0.11 -5.45
N PRO A 13 13.34 -0.18 -5.14
CA PRO A 13 14.21 -1.32 -5.45
C PRO A 13 14.14 -2.41 -4.38
N ASN A 14 14.97 -3.44 -4.55
CA ASN A 14 15.18 -4.47 -3.54
C ASN A 14 15.92 -3.92 -2.30
N ILE A 15 15.90 -4.70 -1.22
CA ILE A 15 16.46 -4.28 0.09
C ILE A 15 17.97 -4.09 0.04
N ASP A 16 18.71 -4.90 -0.73
CA ASP A 16 20.17 -4.80 -0.84
C ASP A 16 20.60 -3.46 -1.45
N PHE A 17 19.84 -2.97 -2.43
CA PHE A 17 20.06 -1.63 -3.00
C PHE A 17 19.83 -0.53 -1.95
N LEU A 18 18.75 -0.61 -1.16
CA LEU A 18 18.48 0.36 -0.11
C LEU A 18 19.58 0.39 0.96
N LEU A 19 20.07 -0.78 1.35
CA LEU A 19 21.17 -0.91 2.31
C LEU A 19 22.48 -0.34 1.74
N ALA A 20 22.77 -0.58 0.46
CA ALA A 20 24.00 -0.12 -0.19
C ALA A 20 24.02 1.39 -0.45
N THR A 21 22.87 1.99 -0.77
CA THR A 21 22.76 3.41 -1.18
C THR A 21 22.22 4.33 -0.08
N ASN A 22 21.65 3.77 0.97
CA ASN A 22 20.97 4.49 2.05
C ASN A 22 19.76 5.34 1.57
N GLU A 23 19.13 4.96 0.45
CA GLU A 23 18.01 5.68 -0.17
C GLU A 23 16.64 5.27 0.39
N TRP A 24 16.51 5.28 1.73
CA TRP A 24 15.30 4.85 2.46
C TRP A 24 14.05 5.67 2.13
N TYR A 25 14.19 6.88 1.60
CA TYR A 25 13.06 7.71 1.14
C TYR A 25 12.20 7.00 0.09
N ARG A 26 12.77 6.03 -0.65
CA ARG A 26 12.08 5.25 -1.67
C ARG A 26 10.94 4.39 -1.12
N LEU A 27 10.98 4.06 0.18
CA LEU A 27 9.87 3.37 0.85
C LEU A 27 8.57 4.20 0.82
N PHE A 28 8.68 5.52 0.68
CA PHE A 28 7.55 6.43 0.61
C PHE A 28 7.34 7.00 -0.80
N SER A 29 8.42 7.39 -1.50
CA SER A 29 8.31 8.00 -2.82
C SER A 29 7.76 7.07 -3.88
N VAL A 30 7.84 5.75 -3.69
CA VAL A 30 7.21 4.72 -4.55
C VAL A 30 5.72 5.00 -4.80
N SER A 31 5.03 5.57 -3.82
CA SER A 31 3.61 5.90 -3.91
C SER A 31 3.27 7.03 -4.87
N LEU A 32 4.28 7.81 -5.30
CA LEU A 32 4.12 8.93 -6.22
C LEU A 32 4.26 8.51 -7.69
N VAL A 33 4.84 7.33 -7.96
CA VAL A 33 5.05 6.80 -9.31
C VAL A 33 4.02 5.72 -9.61
N HIS A 34 3.42 5.75 -10.80
CA HIS A 34 2.41 4.78 -11.23
C HIS A 34 2.73 4.27 -12.64
N ALA A 35 2.43 3.00 -12.91
CA ALA A 35 2.69 2.35 -14.20
C ALA A 35 1.83 2.88 -15.37
N GLY A 36 0.89 3.80 -15.10
CA GLY A 36 0.04 4.44 -16.09
C GLY A 36 -1.21 5.06 -15.48
N LEU A 37 -1.98 5.79 -16.29
CA LEU A 37 -3.16 6.54 -15.85
C LEU A 37 -4.24 5.65 -15.21
N LEU A 38 -4.46 4.45 -15.72
CA LEU A 38 -5.43 3.51 -15.14
C LEU A 38 -4.98 3.05 -13.74
N HIS A 39 -3.69 2.74 -13.57
CA HIS A 39 -3.13 2.36 -12.27
C HIS A 39 -3.28 3.51 -11.26
N LEU A 40 -2.94 4.72 -11.65
CA LEU A 40 -3.17 5.92 -10.83
C LEU A 40 -4.66 6.09 -10.50
N GLY A 41 -5.54 6.03 -11.50
CA GLY A 41 -6.98 6.21 -11.34
C GLY A 41 -7.59 5.21 -10.35
N PHE A 42 -7.22 3.92 -10.45
CA PHE A 42 -7.68 2.89 -9.51
C PHE A 42 -7.17 3.13 -8.09
N ASN A 43 -5.91 3.54 -7.92
CA ASN A 43 -5.38 3.88 -6.59
C ASN A 43 -6.12 5.07 -5.98
N MET A 44 -6.36 6.14 -6.75
CA MET A 44 -7.07 7.34 -6.26
C MET A 44 -8.53 7.05 -5.95
N TYR A 45 -9.20 6.28 -6.80
CA TYR A 45 -10.58 5.85 -6.55
C TYR A 45 -10.68 5.01 -5.27
N ALA A 46 -9.79 4.02 -5.10
CA ALA A 46 -9.78 3.18 -3.91
C ALA A 46 -9.43 3.99 -2.64
N LEU A 47 -8.46 4.92 -2.73
CA LEU A 47 -8.13 5.83 -1.63
C LEU A 47 -9.36 6.65 -1.21
N MET A 48 -10.14 7.16 -2.15
CA MET A 48 -11.35 7.92 -1.86
C MET A 48 -12.43 7.04 -1.21
N VAL A 49 -12.71 5.88 -1.79
CA VAL A 49 -13.78 4.97 -1.32
C VAL A 49 -13.47 4.37 0.04
N LEU A 50 -12.22 4.01 0.31
CA LEU A 50 -11.80 3.37 1.56
C LEU A 50 -11.37 4.39 2.62
N GLY A 51 -10.71 5.47 2.21
CA GLY A 51 -10.22 6.51 3.10
C GLY A 51 -11.34 7.32 3.73
N SER A 52 -12.38 7.68 2.95
CA SER A 52 -13.49 8.50 3.44
C SER A 52 -14.22 7.91 4.67
N PRO A 53 -14.65 6.64 4.67
CA PRO A 53 -15.30 6.07 5.87
C PRO A 53 -14.34 5.93 7.06
N LEU A 54 -13.05 5.65 6.82
CA LEU A 54 -12.05 5.62 7.88
C LEU A 54 -11.79 7.01 8.46
N GLU A 55 -11.68 8.04 7.60
CA GLU A 55 -11.53 9.42 8.03
C GLU A 55 -12.75 9.91 8.82
N ALA A 56 -13.96 9.61 8.35
CA ALA A 56 -15.19 9.97 9.06
C ALA A 56 -15.27 9.31 10.45
N ALA A 57 -14.82 8.05 10.57
CA ALA A 57 -14.90 7.30 11.83
C ALA A 57 -13.78 7.64 12.82
N PHE A 58 -12.57 7.87 12.35
CA PHE A 58 -11.38 7.99 13.20
C PHE A 58 -10.71 9.36 13.16
N GLY A 59 -11.10 10.22 12.22
CA GLY A 59 -10.46 11.50 11.94
C GLY A 59 -9.23 11.37 11.02
N LYS A 60 -8.90 12.49 10.39
CA LYS A 60 -7.85 12.61 9.37
C LYS A 60 -6.50 12.04 9.81
N ASN A 61 -6.05 12.38 11.02
CA ASN A 61 -4.71 11.98 11.49
C ASN A 61 -4.55 10.47 11.65
N LYS A 62 -5.59 9.79 12.15
CA LYS A 62 -5.57 8.33 12.30
C LYS A 62 -5.67 7.64 10.94
N MET A 63 -6.50 8.16 10.02
CA MET A 63 -6.57 7.65 8.66
C MET A 63 -5.22 7.79 7.93
N LEU A 64 -4.57 8.95 8.02
CA LEU A 64 -3.23 9.16 7.46
C LEU A 64 -2.17 8.27 8.11
N PHE A 65 -2.23 8.04 9.41
CA PHE A 65 -1.36 7.07 10.09
C PHE A 65 -1.53 5.67 9.53
N ILE A 66 -2.77 5.19 9.35
CA ILE A 66 -3.05 3.89 8.75
C ILE A 66 -2.46 3.83 7.34
N PHE A 67 -2.68 4.85 6.51
CA PHE A 67 -2.17 4.92 5.15
C PHE A 67 -0.63 4.83 5.09
N PHE A 68 0.08 5.72 5.80
CA PHE A 68 1.54 5.79 5.73
C PHE A 68 2.23 4.62 6.43
N PHE A 69 1.66 4.12 7.52
CA PHE A 69 2.18 2.91 8.17
C PHE A 69 2.05 1.69 7.25
N SER A 70 0.90 1.56 6.58
CA SER A 70 0.68 0.49 5.60
C SER A 70 1.61 0.61 4.39
N LEU A 71 1.84 1.83 3.90
CA LEU A 71 2.81 2.09 2.84
C LEU A 71 4.20 1.61 3.25
N LEU A 72 4.65 1.97 4.44
CA LEU A 72 5.95 1.57 4.97
C LEU A 72 6.09 0.05 5.05
N ILE A 73 5.13 -0.63 5.68
CA ILE A 73 5.17 -2.11 5.83
C ILE A 73 5.07 -2.80 4.47
N GLY A 74 4.20 -2.32 3.58
CA GLY A 74 4.07 -2.83 2.20
C GLY A 74 5.37 -2.68 1.42
N SER A 75 5.98 -1.50 1.46
CA SER A 75 7.25 -1.20 0.79
C SER A 75 8.40 -2.05 1.34
N LEU A 76 8.51 -2.20 2.66
CA LEU A 76 9.53 -3.06 3.28
C LEU A 76 9.33 -4.53 2.87
N THR A 77 8.09 -5.02 2.86
CA THR A 77 7.78 -6.39 2.43
C THR A 77 8.15 -6.59 0.96
N SER A 78 7.73 -5.68 0.10
CA SER A 78 8.08 -5.71 -1.32
C SER A 78 9.59 -5.73 -1.53
N SER A 79 10.30 -4.77 -0.96
CA SER A 79 11.74 -4.59 -1.11
C SER A 79 12.53 -5.81 -0.60
N TYR A 80 12.11 -6.41 0.53
CA TYR A 80 12.75 -7.59 1.10
C TYR A 80 12.64 -8.84 0.21
N PHE A 81 11.48 -9.04 -0.44
CA PHE A 81 11.23 -10.19 -1.31
C PHE A 81 11.42 -9.88 -2.81
N ALA A 82 11.89 -8.68 -3.15
CA ALA A 82 12.12 -8.27 -4.54
C ALA A 82 13.36 -8.96 -5.13
N SER A 83 13.29 -9.29 -6.41
CA SER A 83 14.48 -9.70 -7.18
C SER A 83 15.41 -8.50 -7.42
N PRO A 84 16.75 -8.69 -7.57
CA PRO A 84 17.69 -7.60 -7.77
C PRO A 84 17.38 -6.66 -8.94
N SER A 85 16.72 -7.16 -9.97
CA SER A 85 16.35 -6.42 -11.19
C SER A 85 14.91 -5.91 -11.20
N SER A 86 14.14 -6.13 -10.14
CA SER A 86 12.74 -5.68 -10.08
C SER A 86 12.59 -4.37 -9.34
N TYR A 87 11.61 -3.57 -9.80
CA TYR A 87 11.22 -2.32 -9.16
C TYR A 87 9.72 -2.32 -8.92
N SER A 88 9.30 -1.78 -7.78
CA SER A 88 7.88 -1.57 -7.47
C SER A 88 7.49 -0.11 -7.67
N VAL A 89 6.21 0.11 -8.02
CA VAL A 89 5.61 1.43 -8.20
C VAL A 89 4.16 1.43 -7.71
N GLY A 90 3.70 2.55 -7.20
CA GLY A 90 2.30 2.78 -6.85
C GLY A 90 2.02 2.91 -5.36
N ALA A 91 0.90 3.54 -5.06
CA ALA A 91 0.36 3.68 -3.70
C ALA A 91 -0.39 2.43 -3.22
N SER A 92 -0.43 1.37 -4.03
CA SER A 92 -1.31 0.21 -3.80
C SER A 92 -1.03 -0.53 -2.49
N GLY A 93 0.22 -0.57 -2.01
CA GLY A 93 0.53 -1.11 -0.68
C GLY A 93 -0.22 -0.36 0.43
N ALA A 94 -0.25 0.97 0.39
CA ALA A 94 -1.03 1.79 1.32
C ALA A 94 -2.54 1.57 1.16
N VAL A 95 -3.02 1.50 -0.09
CA VAL A 95 -4.44 1.22 -0.40
C VAL A 95 -4.86 -0.15 0.16
N PHE A 96 -4.02 -1.18 0.01
CA PHE A 96 -4.28 -2.48 0.63
C PHE A 96 -4.31 -2.41 2.16
N GLY A 97 -3.55 -1.50 2.74
CA GLY A 97 -3.68 -1.20 4.17
C GLY A 97 -5.03 -0.62 4.56
N LEU A 98 -5.61 0.26 3.74
CA LEU A 98 -6.97 0.73 3.98
C LEU A 98 -8.00 -0.41 3.83
N PHE A 99 -7.83 -1.34 2.87
CA PHE A 99 -8.63 -2.56 2.82
C PHE A 99 -8.51 -3.38 4.11
N GLY A 100 -7.29 -3.58 4.62
CA GLY A 100 -7.04 -4.29 5.89
C GLY A 100 -7.70 -3.60 7.08
N ALA A 101 -7.61 -2.28 7.15
CA ALA A 101 -8.28 -1.49 8.19
C ALA A 101 -9.82 -1.66 8.12
N ILE A 102 -10.43 -1.52 6.94
CA ILE A 102 -11.88 -1.72 6.74
C ILE A 102 -12.28 -3.17 7.06
N ALA A 103 -11.48 -4.15 6.66
CA ALA A 103 -11.76 -5.56 7.00
C ALA A 103 -11.85 -5.78 8.52
N LEU A 104 -11.03 -5.08 9.30
CA LEU A 104 -11.03 -5.16 10.77
C LEU A 104 -12.19 -4.38 11.40
N VAL A 105 -12.40 -3.12 10.96
CA VAL A 105 -13.30 -2.20 11.68
C VAL A 105 -14.60 -1.90 10.92
N GLY A 106 -14.74 -2.32 9.67
CA GLY A 106 -15.82 -1.92 8.77
C GLY A 106 -17.22 -2.14 9.35
N LYS A 107 -17.46 -3.31 9.97
CA LYS A 107 -18.75 -3.58 10.63
C LYS A 107 -19.07 -2.59 11.75
N ARG A 108 -18.06 -2.11 12.48
CA ARG A 108 -18.24 -1.12 13.56
C ARG A 108 -18.56 0.27 13.05
N ILE A 109 -18.11 0.60 11.84
CA ILE A 109 -18.34 1.90 11.19
C ILE A 109 -19.44 1.86 10.11
N GLY A 110 -20.20 0.76 10.03
CA GLY A 110 -21.33 0.60 9.11
C GLY A 110 -20.95 0.39 7.65
N THR A 111 -19.71 -0.04 7.37
CA THR A 111 -19.24 -0.31 6.00
C THR A 111 -19.44 -1.79 5.63
N ASP A 112 -19.90 -2.06 4.39
CA ASP A 112 -19.98 -3.43 3.87
C ASP A 112 -18.58 -4.03 3.73
N THR A 113 -18.30 -5.07 4.52
CA THR A 113 -17.02 -5.77 4.50
C THR A 113 -16.98 -6.94 3.50
N ARG A 114 -18.16 -7.40 3.01
CA ARG A 114 -18.20 -8.55 2.09
C ARG A 114 -17.52 -8.22 0.76
N SER A 115 -17.88 -7.09 0.18
CA SER A 115 -17.26 -6.58 -1.06
C SER A 115 -15.76 -6.39 -0.90
N ILE A 116 -15.31 -5.94 0.28
CA ILE A 116 -13.90 -5.74 0.61
C ILE A 116 -13.12 -7.06 0.52
N TYR A 117 -13.61 -8.15 1.14
CA TYR A 117 -12.96 -9.45 1.06
C TYR A 117 -12.90 -10.02 -0.37
N VAL A 118 -13.96 -9.81 -1.16
CA VAL A 118 -13.99 -10.22 -2.57
C VAL A 118 -12.92 -9.48 -3.37
N VAL A 119 -12.83 -8.16 -3.22
CA VAL A 119 -11.83 -7.34 -3.93
C VAL A 119 -10.41 -7.74 -3.53
N ILE A 120 -10.14 -7.94 -2.25
CA ILE A 120 -8.84 -8.44 -1.76
C ILE A 120 -8.51 -9.78 -2.43
N GLY A 121 -9.42 -10.74 -2.38
CA GLY A 121 -9.23 -12.08 -2.97
C GLY A 121 -8.95 -12.04 -4.48
N ILE A 122 -9.73 -11.27 -5.23
CA ILE A 122 -9.53 -11.10 -6.68
C ILE A 122 -8.16 -10.50 -6.98
N ASN A 123 -7.73 -9.47 -6.25
CA ASN A 123 -6.43 -8.84 -6.47
C ASN A 123 -5.26 -9.81 -6.21
N PHE A 124 -5.34 -10.65 -5.17
CA PHE A 124 -4.32 -11.68 -4.93
C PHE A 124 -4.30 -12.74 -6.02
N VAL A 125 -5.49 -13.22 -6.46
CA VAL A 125 -5.57 -14.21 -7.57
C VAL A 125 -4.96 -13.63 -8.84
N ILE A 126 -5.29 -12.39 -9.21
CA ILE A 126 -4.71 -11.71 -10.37
C ILE A 126 -3.20 -11.55 -10.21
N GLY A 127 -2.73 -11.11 -9.04
CA GLY A 127 -1.31 -10.89 -8.77
C GLY A 127 -0.48 -12.16 -8.90
N PHE A 128 -1.01 -13.30 -8.45
CA PHE A 128 -0.35 -14.60 -8.60
C PHE A 128 -0.44 -15.18 -10.01
N ALA A 129 -1.60 -15.05 -10.67
CA ALA A 129 -1.87 -15.72 -11.93
C ALA A 129 -1.29 -14.98 -13.15
N LEU A 130 -1.36 -13.65 -13.18
CA LEU A 130 -1.02 -12.84 -14.36
C LEU A 130 0.33 -12.14 -14.24
N GLY A 131 0.90 -12.03 -13.04
CA GLY A 131 2.10 -11.23 -12.81
C GLY A 131 1.82 -9.72 -12.97
N GLY A 132 2.88 -8.90 -12.91
CA GLY A 132 2.77 -7.43 -13.10
C GLY A 132 2.14 -6.68 -11.92
N VAL A 133 1.65 -7.39 -10.91
CA VAL A 133 1.12 -6.82 -9.67
C VAL A 133 2.05 -7.19 -8.52
N ASP A 134 2.46 -6.21 -7.74
CA ASP A 134 3.29 -6.44 -6.55
C ASP A 134 2.44 -6.94 -5.38
N TRP A 135 2.06 -8.23 -5.44
CA TRP A 135 1.28 -8.87 -4.39
C TRP A 135 1.97 -8.86 -3.02
N LYS A 136 3.31 -8.75 -2.98
CA LYS A 136 4.10 -8.70 -1.74
C LYS A 136 3.87 -7.36 -1.03
N ALA A 137 3.89 -6.25 -1.78
CA ALA A 137 3.50 -4.93 -1.27
C ALA A 137 2.05 -4.93 -0.78
N HIS A 138 1.13 -5.59 -1.51
CA HIS A 138 -0.28 -5.69 -1.13
C HIS A 138 -0.44 -6.47 0.17
N LEU A 139 0.22 -7.63 0.32
CA LEU A 139 0.16 -8.42 1.55
C LEU A 139 0.73 -7.66 2.75
N GLY A 140 1.93 -7.10 2.59
CA GLY A 140 2.55 -6.28 3.64
C GLY A 140 1.69 -5.09 4.04
N GLY A 141 1.15 -4.38 3.05
CA GLY A 141 0.24 -3.26 3.25
C GLY A 141 -1.04 -3.66 3.99
N LEU A 142 -1.68 -4.75 3.57
CA LEU A 142 -2.89 -5.30 4.21
C LEU A 142 -2.65 -5.58 5.71
N ILE A 143 -1.56 -6.30 6.03
CA ILE A 143 -1.17 -6.60 7.40
C ILE A 143 -0.87 -5.32 8.18
N GLY A 144 -0.10 -4.40 7.59
CA GLY A 144 0.21 -3.10 8.16
C GLY A 144 -1.05 -2.30 8.51
N GLY A 145 -2.06 -2.32 7.63
CA GLY A 145 -3.33 -1.65 7.84
C GLY A 145 -4.16 -2.22 8.98
N VAL A 146 -4.20 -3.55 9.10
CA VAL A 146 -4.85 -4.23 10.24
C VAL A 146 -4.17 -3.83 11.55
N ILE A 147 -2.83 -3.87 11.60
CA ILE A 147 -2.06 -3.50 12.80
C ILE A 147 -2.30 -2.01 13.14
N ALA A 148 -2.16 -1.11 12.16
CA ALA A 148 -2.36 0.32 12.38
C ALA A 148 -3.78 0.65 12.87
N ALA A 149 -4.80 0.04 12.27
CA ALA A 149 -6.19 0.19 12.71
C ALA A 149 -6.38 -0.30 14.15
N GLN A 150 -5.82 -1.46 14.51
CA GLN A 150 -5.87 -1.97 15.88
C GLN A 150 -5.21 -1.01 16.88
N LEU A 151 -4.05 -0.43 16.53
CA LEU A 151 -3.37 0.55 17.38
C LEU A 151 -4.20 1.83 17.57
N THR A 152 -4.98 2.24 16.55
CA THR A 152 -5.84 3.42 16.65
C THR A 152 -7.08 3.19 17.51
N LEU A 153 -7.58 1.95 17.59
CA LEU A 153 -8.70 1.57 18.43
C LEU A 153 -8.34 1.60 19.92
N ASN A 154 -7.11 1.20 20.26
CA ASN A 154 -6.67 1.04 21.65
C ASN A 154 -6.29 2.38 22.33
N LYS A 155 -6.24 3.48 21.58
CA LYS A 155 -5.98 4.84 22.11
C LYS A 155 -7.31 5.59 22.30
N ARG A 156 -8.10 5.20 23.31
CA ARG A 156 -9.18 6.02 23.87
C ARG A 156 -8.68 6.75 25.10
#